data_9cac88b051c9c2fbae6220b09f21dbab
#
_entry.id   9cac88b051c9c2fbae6220b09f21dbab
#
_cell.length_a   1.000
_cell.length_b   1.000
_cell.length_c   1.000
_cell.angle_alpha   90.00
_cell.angle_beta   90.00
_cell.angle_gamma   90.00
#
_symmetry.space_group_name_H-M   'P 1'
#
loop_
_entity.id
_entity.type
_entity.pdbx_description
1 polymer ?
#
loop_
_entity_poly.entity_id
_entity_poly.type
_entity_poly.pdbx_seq_one_letter_code
_entity_poly.pdbx_strand_id
1 'polypeptide(L)'
;MTALLTLEQPNLQQEFTVDETAIRVEGSSMGLRQGDTVTLYALAVGMLLASGNDAAGAAAVRISGSMKAFVVEMNRRAASLGMNNTHFVTPSGLDAEEHYSTAYDMALLARAALQNPLFAGIAASRRMTVSYGQPPYARSLLNHNRLLSLYGDAIGVKTGFTKKAGRCLVSAAEKDGVRLICVTLNCPDDWNTHAALYQRYFALTESRPLTLEAPILPVVGGQKAALQTVLVGQPTYTAIRGREEGITVTVYLNRGFCYAPVEAGQPLGQVVWRRGDHVIGTAVLAAGESIPALESHRPWWQKLYG
;
A
#
# COMPACT_ATOMS: atom_id res chain seq x y z
N MET A 1 -10.58 -1.07 4.81
CA MET A 1 -10.52 0.37 5.15
C MET A 1 -10.04 0.56 6.59
N THR A 2 -10.76 0.10 7.60
CA THR A 2 -10.46 0.34 9.03
C THR A 2 -9.04 -0.08 9.41
N ALA A 3 -8.61 -1.29 9.06
CA ALA A 3 -7.24 -1.74 9.34
C ALA A 3 -6.16 -0.88 8.64
N LEU A 4 -6.43 -0.39 7.42
CA LEU A 4 -5.51 0.50 6.71
C LEU A 4 -5.37 1.82 7.45
N LEU A 5 -6.48 2.49 7.78
CA LEU A 5 -6.47 3.74 8.54
C LEU A 5 -5.82 3.59 9.92
N THR A 6 -6.00 2.41 10.55
CA THR A 6 -5.35 2.09 11.83
C THR A 6 -3.82 2.00 11.68
N LEU A 7 -3.34 1.34 10.62
CA LEU A 7 -1.90 1.16 10.39
C LEU A 7 -1.22 2.41 9.81
N GLU A 8 -1.98 3.39 9.34
CA GLU A 8 -1.48 4.71 8.93
C GLU A 8 -1.29 5.67 10.13
N GLN A 9 -1.71 5.29 11.35
CA GLN A 9 -1.53 6.11 12.54
C GLN A 9 -0.08 6.09 13.03
N PRO A 10 0.41 7.18 13.66
CA PRO A 10 1.65 7.16 14.41
C PRO A 10 1.50 6.31 15.70
N ASN A 11 2.62 5.94 16.32
CA ASN A 11 2.65 5.30 17.64
C ASN A 11 1.83 3.99 17.75
N LEU A 12 1.89 3.15 16.72
CA LEU A 12 1.13 1.90 16.63
C LEU A 12 1.30 0.96 17.82
N GLN A 13 2.42 1.05 18.54
CA GLN A 13 2.75 0.21 19.70
C GLN A 13 2.41 0.87 21.04
N GLN A 14 1.85 2.09 21.03
CA GLN A 14 1.42 2.75 22.26
C GLN A 14 0.22 2.01 22.85
N GLU A 15 0.34 1.57 24.10
CA GLU A 15 -0.73 0.92 24.84
C GLU A 15 -1.80 1.92 25.27
N PHE A 16 -3.05 1.45 25.26
CA PHE A 16 -4.20 2.16 25.80
C PHE A 16 -5.28 1.18 26.26
N THR A 17 -6.15 1.64 27.18
CA THR A 17 -7.30 0.85 27.62
C THR A 17 -8.44 0.99 26.60
N VAL A 18 -9.08 -0.12 26.23
CA VAL A 18 -10.20 -0.12 25.30
C VAL A 18 -11.43 0.59 25.85
N ASP A 19 -12.15 1.29 24.99
CA ASP A 19 -13.48 1.82 25.32
C ASP A 19 -14.50 0.68 25.42
N GLU A 20 -15.19 0.58 26.54
CA GLU A 20 -16.12 -0.51 26.83
C GLU A 20 -17.28 -0.58 25.83
N THR A 21 -17.79 0.56 25.38
CA THR A 21 -18.93 0.62 24.46
C THR A 21 -18.50 0.29 23.04
N ALA A 22 -17.29 0.67 22.66
CA ALA A 22 -16.72 0.44 21.34
C ALA A 22 -16.49 -1.05 21.03
N ILE A 23 -16.23 -1.87 22.04
CA ILE A 23 -15.98 -3.32 21.85
C ILE A 23 -17.26 -4.18 21.90
N ARG A 24 -18.40 -3.61 22.25
CA ARG A 24 -19.70 -4.31 22.29
C ARG A 24 -20.31 -4.39 20.90
N VAL A 25 -19.68 -5.18 20.02
CA VAL A 25 -20.11 -5.39 18.63
C VAL A 25 -20.38 -6.86 18.41
N GLU A 26 -21.47 -7.18 17.72
CA GLU A 26 -21.83 -8.57 17.39
C GLU A 26 -20.89 -9.19 16.34
N GLY A 27 -20.93 -10.52 16.22
CA GLY A 27 -20.22 -11.27 15.20
C GLY A 27 -18.80 -11.66 15.60
N SER A 28 -17.88 -11.64 14.63
CA SER A 28 -16.48 -12.06 14.85
C SER A 28 -15.75 -11.09 15.78
N SER A 29 -14.93 -11.64 16.67
CA SER A 29 -14.23 -10.88 17.72
C SER A 29 -12.81 -11.40 17.89
N MET A 30 -11.86 -10.53 18.23
CA MET A 30 -10.55 -10.94 18.73
C MET A 30 -10.60 -11.24 20.24
N GLY A 31 -11.74 -11.02 20.89
CA GLY A 31 -12.01 -11.33 22.29
C GLY A 31 -11.56 -10.24 23.26
N LEU A 32 -11.73 -8.96 22.89
CA LEU A 32 -11.52 -7.83 23.79
C LEU A 32 -12.56 -7.81 24.90
N ARG A 33 -12.12 -7.41 26.10
CA ARG A 33 -12.94 -7.27 27.29
C ARG A 33 -12.77 -5.88 27.91
N GLN A 34 -13.73 -5.46 28.68
CA GLN A 34 -13.63 -4.22 29.46
C GLN A 34 -12.35 -4.21 30.30
N GLY A 35 -11.63 -3.09 30.25
CA GLY A 35 -10.37 -2.92 30.98
C GLY A 35 -9.13 -3.48 30.28
N ASP A 36 -9.28 -4.19 29.15
CA ASP A 36 -8.13 -4.69 28.39
C ASP A 36 -7.24 -3.53 27.92
N THR A 37 -5.94 -3.73 28.04
CA THR A 37 -4.91 -2.89 27.45
C THR A 37 -4.50 -3.48 26.09
N VAL A 38 -4.39 -2.63 25.08
CA VAL A 38 -4.14 -3.02 23.69
C VAL A 38 -3.37 -1.95 22.94
N THR A 39 -2.78 -2.29 21.81
CA THR A 39 -2.14 -1.34 20.88
C THR A 39 -2.92 -1.26 19.56
N LEU A 40 -2.76 -0.16 18.82
CA LEU A 40 -3.36 -0.06 17.47
C LEU A 40 -2.84 -1.17 16.54
N TYR A 41 -1.59 -1.56 16.68
CA TYR A 41 -1.02 -2.69 15.94
C TYR A 41 -1.75 -4.00 16.23
N ALA A 42 -1.97 -4.31 17.52
CA ALA A 42 -2.70 -5.52 17.91
C ALA A 42 -4.14 -5.53 17.40
N LEU A 43 -4.82 -4.35 17.40
CA LEU A 43 -6.14 -4.21 16.81
C LEU A 43 -6.15 -4.46 15.30
N ALA A 44 -5.16 -3.94 14.57
CA ALA A 44 -5.03 -4.20 13.12
C ALA A 44 -4.83 -5.69 12.83
N VAL A 45 -4.00 -6.38 13.60
CA VAL A 45 -3.82 -7.84 13.51
C VAL A 45 -5.15 -8.55 13.82
N GLY A 46 -5.88 -8.14 14.87
CA GLY A 46 -7.18 -8.68 15.21
C GLY A 46 -8.23 -8.51 14.11
N MET A 47 -8.28 -7.34 13.48
CA MET A 47 -9.17 -7.06 12.34
C MET A 47 -8.84 -7.93 11.12
N LEU A 48 -7.57 -8.04 10.77
CA LEU A 48 -7.15 -8.72 9.54
C LEU A 48 -7.21 -10.25 9.67
N LEU A 49 -6.79 -10.82 10.79
CA LEU A 49 -6.75 -12.27 10.98
C LEU A 49 -8.08 -12.82 11.52
N ALA A 50 -8.51 -12.34 12.68
CA ALA A 50 -9.70 -12.84 13.38
C ALA A 50 -10.99 -12.16 12.92
N SER A 51 -10.92 -11.19 12.00
CA SER A 51 -12.08 -10.39 11.59
C SER A 51 -12.77 -9.67 12.76
N GLY A 52 -12.00 -9.23 13.77
CA GLY A 52 -12.54 -8.68 15.02
C GLY A 52 -13.34 -7.39 14.80
N ASN A 53 -14.66 -7.46 14.98
CA ASN A 53 -15.54 -6.29 14.96
C ASN A 53 -15.31 -5.41 16.18
N ASP A 54 -15.01 -6.02 17.34
CA ASP A 54 -14.56 -5.36 18.56
C ASP A 54 -13.26 -4.56 18.35
N ALA A 55 -12.29 -5.15 17.62
CA ALA A 55 -11.06 -4.47 17.26
C ALA A 55 -11.31 -3.24 16.35
N ALA A 56 -12.24 -3.36 15.40
CA ALA A 56 -12.60 -2.25 14.52
C ALA A 56 -13.27 -1.11 15.28
N GLY A 57 -14.18 -1.44 16.21
CA GLY A 57 -14.81 -0.46 17.09
C GLY A 57 -13.80 0.25 17.99
N ALA A 58 -12.94 -0.52 18.69
CA ALA A 58 -11.91 0.03 19.56
C ALA A 58 -10.95 0.96 18.82
N ALA A 59 -10.50 0.56 17.62
CA ALA A 59 -9.63 1.39 16.77
C ALA A 59 -10.32 2.68 16.35
N ALA A 60 -11.57 2.61 15.91
CA ALA A 60 -12.35 3.77 15.49
C ALA A 60 -12.49 4.83 16.59
N VAL A 61 -12.85 4.39 17.81
CA VAL A 61 -12.98 5.30 18.95
C VAL A 61 -11.62 5.85 19.36
N ARG A 62 -10.57 5.02 19.40
CA ARG A 62 -9.21 5.47 19.74
C ARG A 62 -8.67 6.52 18.77
N ILE A 63 -8.94 6.38 17.49
CA ILE A 63 -8.39 7.26 16.43
C ILE A 63 -9.17 8.56 16.31
N SER A 64 -10.52 8.48 16.32
CA SER A 64 -11.38 9.60 15.96
C SER A 64 -12.32 10.03 17.10
N GLY A 65 -12.20 9.47 18.30
CA GLY A 65 -13.04 9.77 19.46
C GLY A 65 -14.45 9.17 19.39
N SER A 66 -14.91 8.72 18.23
CA SER A 66 -16.18 8.02 18.05
C SER A 66 -16.23 7.20 16.76
N MET A 67 -17.08 6.17 16.71
CA MET A 67 -17.31 5.40 15.48
C MET A 67 -17.85 6.29 14.37
N LYS A 68 -18.73 7.25 14.68
CA LYS A 68 -19.30 8.17 13.69
C LYS A 68 -18.23 9.07 13.06
N ALA A 69 -17.33 9.64 13.86
CA ALA A 69 -16.24 10.47 13.35
C ALA A 69 -15.27 9.63 12.50
N PHE A 70 -14.98 8.39 12.90
CA PHE A 70 -14.13 7.50 12.12
C PHE A 70 -14.75 7.11 10.76
N VAL A 71 -16.05 6.90 10.69
CA VAL A 71 -16.77 6.64 9.43
C VAL A 71 -16.63 7.82 8.46
N VAL A 72 -16.60 9.05 8.92
CA VAL A 72 -16.31 10.23 8.08
C VAL A 72 -14.91 10.11 7.45
N GLU A 73 -13.90 9.70 8.24
CA GLU A 73 -12.55 9.47 7.74
C GLU A 73 -12.49 8.30 6.74
N MET A 74 -13.24 7.21 6.99
CA MET A 74 -13.33 6.09 6.04
C MET A 74 -13.86 6.56 4.68
N ASN A 75 -14.93 7.36 4.66
CA ASN A 75 -15.52 7.87 3.42
C ASN A 75 -14.63 8.91 2.73
N ARG A 76 -13.95 9.77 3.49
CA ARG A 76 -12.95 10.69 2.95
C ARG A 76 -11.81 9.93 2.28
N ARG A 77 -11.31 8.86 2.91
CA ARG A 77 -10.27 8.01 2.35
C ARG A 77 -10.75 7.27 1.10
N ALA A 78 -11.98 6.76 1.10
CA ALA A 78 -12.59 6.12 -0.07
C ALA A 78 -12.63 7.08 -1.26
N ALA A 79 -13.09 8.31 -1.08
CA ALA A 79 -13.09 9.33 -2.12
C ALA A 79 -11.67 9.62 -2.65
N SER A 80 -10.66 9.74 -1.77
CA SER A 80 -9.26 9.95 -2.16
C SER A 80 -8.67 8.80 -2.98
N LEU A 81 -9.20 7.60 -2.82
CA LEU A 81 -8.80 6.41 -3.58
C LEU A 81 -9.59 6.22 -4.89
N GLY A 82 -10.55 7.10 -5.18
CA GLY A 82 -11.43 7.00 -6.34
C GLY A 82 -12.52 5.93 -6.22
N MET A 83 -12.89 5.55 -4.99
CA MET A 83 -13.96 4.57 -4.70
C MET A 83 -15.33 5.26 -4.79
N ASN A 84 -15.73 5.61 -6.00
CA ASN A 84 -16.91 6.47 -6.25
C ASN A 84 -18.26 5.78 -6.02
N ASN A 85 -18.27 4.46 -5.89
CA ASN A 85 -19.46 3.65 -5.66
C ASN A 85 -19.36 2.90 -4.32
N THR A 86 -18.82 3.57 -3.30
CA THR A 86 -18.64 3.01 -1.95
C THR A 86 -19.09 4.01 -0.91
N HIS A 87 -19.85 3.53 0.05
CA HIS A 87 -20.21 4.29 1.24
C HIS A 87 -20.10 3.41 2.49
N PHE A 88 -19.26 3.82 3.42
CA PHE A 88 -19.09 3.17 4.71
C PHE A 88 -20.02 3.79 5.74
N VAL A 89 -20.64 2.94 6.58
CA VAL A 89 -21.52 3.34 7.69
C VAL A 89 -21.02 2.77 9.01
N THR A 90 -20.33 1.62 8.96
CA THR A 90 -19.77 0.97 10.17
C THR A 90 -18.28 0.70 10.00
N PRO A 91 -17.46 0.82 11.08
CA PRO A 91 -16.05 0.47 11.04
C PRO A 91 -15.79 -1.03 10.82
N SER A 92 -16.71 -1.89 11.26
CA SER A 92 -16.60 -3.35 11.19
C SER A 92 -16.99 -3.94 9.84
N GLY A 93 -17.82 -3.23 9.05
CA GLY A 93 -18.40 -3.77 7.82
C GLY A 93 -19.67 -4.58 8.04
N LEU A 94 -20.25 -4.55 9.25
CA LEU A 94 -21.58 -5.08 9.50
C LEU A 94 -22.64 -4.33 8.71
N ASP A 95 -23.72 -5.04 8.36
CA ASP A 95 -24.82 -4.49 7.57
C ASP A 95 -25.43 -3.25 8.23
N ALA A 96 -25.60 -2.21 7.42
CA ALA A 96 -26.32 -1.00 7.75
C ALA A 96 -27.01 -0.47 6.49
N GLU A 97 -28.04 0.34 6.67
CA GLU A 97 -28.63 1.08 5.55
C GLU A 97 -27.53 1.98 4.93
N GLU A 98 -27.50 2.08 3.62
CA GLU A 98 -26.50 2.82 2.85
C GLU A 98 -25.03 2.34 3.00
N HIS A 99 -24.79 1.15 3.59
CA HIS A 99 -23.45 0.55 3.62
C HIS A 99 -23.27 -0.33 2.36
N TYR A 100 -22.50 0.15 1.38
CA TYR A 100 -22.30 -0.57 0.11
C TYR A 100 -20.91 -0.33 -0.48
N SER A 101 -20.53 -1.21 -1.40
CA SER A 101 -19.34 -1.09 -2.23
C SER A 101 -19.50 -1.87 -3.53
N THR A 102 -18.51 -1.78 -4.41
CA THR A 102 -18.40 -2.60 -5.63
C THR A 102 -17.12 -3.43 -5.62
N ALA A 103 -17.07 -4.47 -6.46
CA ALA A 103 -15.87 -5.28 -6.61
C ALA A 103 -14.67 -4.43 -7.10
N TYR A 104 -14.92 -3.46 -7.98
CA TYR A 104 -13.88 -2.56 -8.47
C TYR A 104 -13.32 -1.65 -7.37
N ASP A 105 -14.19 -1.01 -6.59
CA ASP A 105 -13.76 -0.13 -5.50
C ASP A 105 -13.00 -0.91 -4.41
N MET A 106 -13.44 -2.14 -4.12
CA MET A 106 -12.72 -3.00 -3.19
C MET A 106 -11.35 -3.43 -3.72
N ALA A 107 -11.17 -3.56 -5.04
CA ALA A 107 -9.86 -3.77 -5.65
C ALA A 107 -8.95 -2.53 -5.54
N LEU A 108 -9.51 -1.31 -5.70
CA LEU A 108 -8.78 -0.06 -5.44
C LEU A 108 -8.29 0.03 -4.00
N LEU A 109 -9.17 -0.28 -3.05
CA LEU A 109 -8.82 -0.32 -1.63
C LEU A 109 -7.72 -1.34 -1.35
N ALA A 110 -7.85 -2.57 -1.89
CA ALA A 110 -6.84 -3.62 -1.71
C ALA A 110 -5.48 -3.21 -2.29
N ARG A 111 -5.46 -2.58 -3.46
CA ARG A 111 -4.24 -2.04 -4.07
C ARG A 111 -3.55 -1.03 -3.15
N ALA A 112 -4.30 -0.08 -2.59
CA ALA A 112 -3.76 0.91 -1.67
C ALA A 112 -3.28 0.28 -0.36
N ALA A 113 -4.05 -0.65 0.20
CA ALA A 113 -3.72 -1.32 1.45
C ALA A 113 -2.43 -2.17 1.34
N LEU A 114 -2.24 -2.86 0.22
CA LEU A 114 -1.05 -3.67 -0.03
C LEU A 114 0.24 -2.84 -0.28
N GLN A 115 0.12 -1.52 -0.47
CA GLN A 115 1.27 -0.61 -0.50
C GLN A 115 1.79 -0.29 0.91
N ASN A 116 0.98 -0.48 1.95
CA ASN A 116 1.44 -0.38 3.33
C ASN A 116 2.13 -1.70 3.74
N PRO A 117 3.45 -1.70 4.05
CA PRO A 117 4.19 -2.93 4.34
C PRO A 117 3.66 -3.69 5.55
N LEU A 118 3.18 -2.99 6.59
CA LEU A 118 2.60 -3.61 7.78
C LEU A 118 1.29 -4.32 7.43
N PHE A 119 0.42 -3.65 6.66
CA PHE A 119 -0.83 -4.26 6.20
C PHE A 119 -0.55 -5.52 5.36
N ALA A 120 0.35 -5.42 4.39
CA ALA A 120 0.70 -6.54 3.52
C ALA A 120 1.25 -7.72 4.32
N GLY A 121 2.18 -7.48 5.25
CA GLY A 121 2.76 -8.51 6.11
C GLY A 121 1.72 -9.21 7.00
N ILE A 122 0.82 -8.43 7.62
CA ILE A 122 -0.26 -8.98 8.45
C ILE A 122 -1.23 -9.80 7.58
N ALA A 123 -1.69 -9.25 6.45
CA ALA A 123 -2.65 -9.91 5.57
C ALA A 123 -2.14 -11.22 4.96
N ALA A 124 -0.84 -11.33 4.70
CA ALA A 124 -0.18 -12.53 4.19
C ALA A 124 0.07 -13.59 5.28
N SER A 125 -0.03 -13.24 6.55
CA SER A 125 0.26 -14.14 7.66
C SER A 125 -0.90 -15.09 7.94
N ARG A 126 -0.61 -16.39 8.02
CA ARG A 126 -1.62 -17.42 8.40
C ARG A 126 -1.95 -17.37 9.89
N ARG A 127 -0.99 -16.97 10.70
CA ARG A 127 -1.08 -16.86 12.16
C ARG A 127 -0.15 -15.78 12.66
N MET A 128 -0.59 -15.00 13.64
CA MET A 128 0.27 -14.06 14.37
C MET A 128 -0.04 -14.11 15.86
N THR A 129 0.95 -13.79 16.67
CA THR A 129 0.81 -13.65 18.12
C THR A 129 0.97 -12.19 18.49
N VAL A 130 0.00 -11.65 19.21
CA VAL A 130 -0.01 -10.29 19.74
C VAL A 130 -0.36 -10.31 21.23
N SER A 131 0.13 -9.31 21.97
CA SER A 131 -0.15 -9.20 23.40
C SER A 131 -1.24 -8.16 23.65
N TYR A 132 -2.28 -8.55 24.40
CA TYR A 132 -3.34 -7.68 24.90
C TYR A 132 -4.12 -8.35 26.02
N GLY A 133 -4.86 -7.57 26.79
CA GLY A 133 -5.63 -8.08 27.93
C GLY A 133 -5.39 -7.28 29.20
N GLN A 134 -5.93 -7.75 30.33
CA GLN A 134 -5.72 -7.17 31.66
C GLN A 134 -5.42 -8.27 32.68
N PRO A 135 -4.12 -8.51 33.04
CA PRO A 135 -2.94 -7.93 32.40
C PRO A 135 -2.73 -8.42 30.95
N PRO A 136 -1.96 -7.71 30.12
CA PRO A 136 -1.67 -8.15 28.76
C PRO A 136 -0.94 -9.51 28.74
N TYR A 137 -1.36 -10.41 27.83
CA TYR A 137 -0.72 -11.72 27.60
C TYR A 137 -0.74 -12.07 26.11
N ALA A 138 0.15 -12.95 25.69
CA ALA A 138 0.30 -13.37 24.30
C ALA A 138 -0.92 -14.17 23.84
N ARG A 139 -1.56 -13.73 22.76
CA ARG A 139 -2.69 -14.41 22.12
C ARG A 139 -2.38 -14.71 20.67
N SER A 140 -2.59 -15.95 20.26
CA SER A 140 -2.39 -16.40 18.89
C SER A 140 -3.68 -16.25 18.09
N LEU A 141 -3.64 -15.46 17.01
CA LEU A 141 -4.76 -15.23 16.10
C LEU A 141 -4.53 -15.96 14.79
N LEU A 142 -5.57 -16.63 14.28
CA LEU A 142 -5.58 -17.35 13.00
C LEU A 142 -6.24 -16.49 11.93
N ASN A 143 -5.64 -16.48 10.73
CA ASN A 143 -6.25 -15.84 9.59
C ASN A 143 -7.38 -16.69 9.01
N HIS A 144 -8.55 -16.10 8.87
CA HIS A 144 -9.72 -16.76 8.26
C HIS A 144 -9.58 -16.94 6.74
N ASN A 145 -8.59 -16.30 6.11
CA ASN A 145 -8.34 -16.43 4.67
C ASN A 145 -7.67 -17.76 4.34
N ARG A 146 -8.48 -18.77 4.06
CA ARG A 146 -8.01 -20.11 3.67
C ARG A 146 -7.23 -20.15 2.38
N LEU A 147 -7.40 -19.13 1.50
CA LEU A 147 -6.67 -19.06 0.24
C LEU A 147 -5.15 -19.01 0.45
N LEU A 148 -4.68 -18.46 1.56
CA LEU A 148 -3.26 -18.47 1.95
C LEU A 148 -2.68 -19.89 2.12
N SER A 149 -3.53 -20.89 2.31
CA SER A 149 -3.13 -22.31 2.42
C SER A 149 -3.47 -23.10 1.15
N LEU A 150 -4.48 -22.68 0.40
CA LEU A 150 -4.97 -23.37 -0.80
C LEU A 150 -4.26 -22.97 -2.07
N TYR A 151 -3.69 -21.75 -2.13
CA TYR A 151 -3.01 -21.21 -3.29
C TYR A 151 -1.65 -20.64 -2.88
N GLY A 152 -0.56 -21.25 -3.35
CA GLY A 152 0.81 -20.97 -2.87
C GLY A 152 1.29 -19.54 -3.10
N ASP A 153 0.82 -18.88 -4.15
CA ASP A 153 1.20 -17.51 -4.51
C ASP A 153 0.30 -16.44 -3.84
N ALA A 154 -0.69 -16.85 -3.00
CA ALA A 154 -1.59 -15.91 -2.32
C ALA A 154 -0.86 -15.07 -1.25
N ILE A 155 -1.06 -13.75 -1.28
CA ILE A 155 -0.46 -12.76 -0.37
C ILE A 155 -1.49 -11.98 0.48
N GLY A 156 -2.73 -12.40 0.51
CA GLY A 156 -3.80 -11.75 1.30
C GLY A 156 -5.15 -11.88 0.59
N VAL A 157 -6.16 -11.11 0.89
CA VAL A 157 -6.23 -9.90 1.70
C VAL A 157 -7.25 -10.08 2.85
N LYS A 158 -8.58 -10.19 2.53
CA LYS A 158 -9.62 -10.22 3.55
C LYS A 158 -10.87 -10.97 3.09
N THR A 159 -11.41 -11.77 3.98
CA THR A 159 -12.71 -12.43 3.86
C THR A 159 -13.81 -11.55 4.45
N GLY A 160 -15.05 -11.70 3.96
CA GLY A 160 -16.23 -11.08 4.53
C GLY A 160 -17.45 -11.98 4.41
N PHE A 161 -18.32 -11.92 5.40
CA PHE A 161 -19.60 -12.60 5.37
C PHE A 161 -20.62 -11.89 6.25
N THR A 162 -21.79 -11.64 5.70
CA THR A 162 -23.02 -11.37 6.45
C THR A 162 -24.16 -12.16 5.80
N LYS A 163 -25.28 -12.32 6.49
CA LYS A 163 -26.45 -13.00 5.90
C LYS A 163 -26.99 -12.26 4.67
N LYS A 164 -26.88 -10.93 4.66
CA LYS A 164 -27.33 -10.07 3.56
C LYS A 164 -26.35 -10.05 2.39
N ALA A 165 -25.06 -9.91 2.66
CA ALA A 165 -24.02 -9.79 1.64
C ALA A 165 -23.58 -11.14 1.04
N GLY A 166 -23.82 -12.27 1.72
CA GLY A 166 -23.25 -13.56 1.35
C GLY A 166 -21.73 -13.61 1.57
N ARG A 167 -21.08 -14.59 0.94
CA ARG A 167 -19.61 -14.71 1.00
C ARG A 167 -18.94 -13.71 0.08
N CYS A 168 -18.04 -12.94 0.63
CA CYS A 168 -17.23 -11.95 -0.09
C CYS A 168 -15.75 -12.21 0.16
N LEU A 169 -14.94 -12.13 -0.88
CA LEU A 169 -13.51 -12.31 -0.78
C LEU A 169 -12.78 -11.24 -1.58
N VAL A 170 -11.85 -10.58 -0.91
CA VAL A 170 -10.81 -9.79 -1.55
C VAL A 170 -9.51 -10.55 -1.36
N SER A 171 -8.87 -10.96 -2.45
CA SER A 171 -7.57 -11.61 -2.37
C SER A 171 -6.54 -10.96 -3.31
N ALA A 172 -5.28 -11.24 -3.05
CA ALA A 172 -4.17 -10.90 -3.91
C ALA A 172 -3.22 -12.09 -4.00
N ALA A 173 -2.58 -12.22 -5.16
CA ALA A 173 -1.53 -13.19 -5.40
C ALA A 173 -0.39 -12.54 -6.17
N GLU A 174 0.83 -13.03 -5.94
CA GLU A 174 2.03 -12.52 -6.61
C GLU A 174 2.86 -13.69 -7.14
N LYS A 175 3.19 -13.62 -8.42
CA LYS A 175 3.98 -14.63 -9.13
C LYS A 175 4.80 -13.98 -10.25
N ASP A 176 6.08 -14.32 -10.34
CA ASP A 176 7.00 -13.88 -11.40
C ASP A 176 7.00 -12.35 -11.61
N GLY A 177 6.92 -11.58 -10.51
CA GLY A 177 6.87 -10.11 -10.52
C GLY A 177 5.53 -9.51 -10.96
N VAL A 178 4.51 -10.34 -11.20
CA VAL A 178 3.13 -9.92 -11.45
C VAL A 178 2.32 -10.02 -10.16
N ARG A 179 1.59 -8.94 -9.79
CA ARG A 179 0.63 -8.95 -8.70
C ARG A 179 -0.77 -8.77 -9.24
N LEU A 180 -1.66 -9.69 -8.89
CA LEU A 180 -3.07 -9.66 -9.25
C LEU A 180 -3.94 -9.54 -8.02
N ILE A 181 -5.04 -8.78 -8.15
CA ILE A 181 -6.08 -8.65 -7.12
C ILE A 181 -7.37 -9.23 -7.70
N CYS A 182 -8.03 -10.07 -6.92
CA CYS A 182 -9.32 -10.64 -7.26
C CYS A 182 -10.35 -10.29 -6.19
N VAL A 183 -11.54 -9.89 -6.61
CA VAL A 183 -12.67 -9.57 -5.73
C VAL A 183 -13.90 -10.28 -6.20
N THR A 184 -14.53 -11.04 -5.30
CA THR A 184 -15.87 -11.60 -5.49
C THR A 184 -16.81 -11.15 -4.38
N LEU A 185 -18.03 -10.82 -4.76
CA LEU A 185 -19.12 -10.46 -3.86
C LEU A 185 -20.23 -11.47 -4.03
N ASN A 186 -20.80 -11.96 -2.92
CA ASN A 186 -21.84 -13.01 -2.89
C ASN A 186 -21.47 -14.24 -3.74
N CYS A 187 -20.27 -14.76 -3.55
CA CYS A 187 -19.77 -15.94 -4.27
C CYS A 187 -19.58 -17.12 -3.31
N PRO A 188 -20.47 -18.11 -3.30
CA PRO A 188 -20.37 -19.25 -2.39
C PRO A 188 -19.09 -20.08 -2.55
N ASP A 189 -18.59 -20.20 -3.78
CA ASP A 189 -17.35 -20.93 -4.12
C ASP A 189 -16.18 -19.98 -4.38
N ASP A 190 -15.99 -18.99 -3.50
CA ASP A 190 -14.99 -17.94 -3.63
C ASP A 190 -13.54 -18.49 -3.73
N TRP A 191 -13.18 -19.52 -2.95
CA TRP A 191 -11.83 -20.08 -2.95
C TRP A 191 -11.42 -20.67 -4.29
N ASN A 192 -12.25 -21.54 -4.86
CA ASN A 192 -11.99 -22.18 -6.15
C ASN A 192 -12.05 -21.16 -7.29
N THR A 193 -13.02 -20.24 -7.22
CA THR A 193 -13.16 -19.14 -8.20
C THR A 193 -11.89 -18.30 -8.25
N HIS A 194 -11.35 -17.85 -7.11
CA HIS A 194 -10.14 -17.05 -7.07
C HIS A 194 -8.91 -17.83 -7.56
N ALA A 195 -8.76 -19.09 -7.16
CA ALA A 195 -7.64 -19.93 -7.63
C ALA A 195 -7.67 -20.13 -9.16
N ALA A 196 -8.85 -20.41 -9.74
CA ALA A 196 -9.02 -20.56 -11.18
C ALA A 196 -8.74 -19.25 -11.94
N LEU A 197 -9.21 -18.11 -11.42
CA LEU A 197 -8.92 -16.80 -12.00
C LEU A 197 -7.42 -16.49 -11.97
N TYR A 198 -6.72 -16.75 -10.86
CA TYR A 198 -5.27 -16.56 -10.80
C TYR A 198 -4.52 -17.44 -11.80
N GLN A 199 -4.84 -18.73 -11.88
CA GLN A 199 -4.23 -19.62 -12.88
C GLN A 199 -4.40 -19.07 -14.28
N ARG A 200 -5.62 -18.65 -14.64
CA ARG A 200 -5.92 -18.08 -15.96
C ARG A 200 -5.16 -16.79 -16.24
N TYR A 201 -5.20 -15.83 -15.31
CA TYR A 201 -4.66 -14.49 -15.57
C TYR A 201 -3.15 -14.41 -15.42
N PHE A 202 -2.49 -15.21 -14.58
CA PHE A 202 -1.03 -15.33 -14.59
C PHE A 202 -0.49 -15.92 -15.89
N ALA A 203 -1.24 -16.85 -16.54
CA ALA A 203 -0.86 -17.33 -17.85
C ALA A 203 -0.94 -16.26 -18.95
N LEU A 204 -1.82 -15.26 -18.79
CA LEU A 204 -2.04 -14.17 -19.75
C LEU A 204 -1.21 -12.91 -19.47
N THR A 205 -0.51 -12.84 -18.33
CA THR A 205 0.23 -11.65 -17.93
C THR A 205 1.72 -11.93 -17.76
N GLU A 206 2.50 -10.88 -17.77
CA GLU A 206 3.93 -10.90 -17.49
C GLU A 206 4.38 -9.58 -16.88
N SER A 207 5.49 -9.61 -16.15
CA SER A 207 6.17 -8.41 -15.67
C SER A 207 7.11 -7.89 -16.75
N ARG A 208 6.96 -6.64 -17.15
CA ARG A 208 7.86 -5.96 -18.09
C ARG A 208 8.55 -4.79 -17.43
N PRO A 209 9.85 -4.55 -17.70
CA PRO A 209 10.56 -3.38 -17.22
C PRO A 209 10.02 -2.11 -17.86
N LEU A 210 9.93 -1.03 -17.08
CA LEU A 210 9.74 0.31 -17.59
C LEU A 210 11.11 0.88 -17.94
N THR A 211 11.33 1.17 -19.20
CA THR A 211 12.60 1.66 -19.73
C THR A 211 12.51 3.13 -20.10
N LEU A 212 13.66 3.81 -20.08
CA LEU A 212 13.83 5.18 -20.52
C LEU A 212 15.24 5.31 -21.11
N GLU A 213 15.37 5.95 -22.23
CA GLU A 213 16.64 6.51 -22.66
C GLU A 213 16.89 7.76 -21.79
N ALA A 214 17.76 7.62 -20.80
CA ALA A 214 17.97 8.66 -19.79
C ALA A 214 18.65 9.89 -20.41
N PRO A 215 18.13 11.10 -20.15
CA PRO A 215 18.67 12.31 -20.74
C PRO A 215 20.08 12.63 -20.23
N ILE A 216 20.86 13.31 -21.06
CA ILE A 216 22.15 13.89 -20.69
C ILE A 216 21.89 15.33 -20.30
N LEU A 217 22.40 15.76 -19.14
CA LEU A 217 22.23 17.13 -18.63
C LEU A 217 23.52 17.92 -18.75
N PRO A 218 23.46 19.21 -19.17
CA PRO A 218 24.61 20.11 -19.11
C PRO A 218 25.10 20.36 -17.69
N VAL A 219 26.41 20.49 -17.51
CA VAL A 219 27.01 20.80 -16.22
C VAL A 219 27.78 22.12 -16.32
N VAL A 220 27.47 23.06 -15.45
CA VAL A 220 28.10 24.36 -15.37
C VAL A 220 29.16 24.35 -14.27
N GLY A 221 30.38 24.78 -14.59
CA GLY A 221 31.49 24.89 -13.64
C GLY A 221 32.11 23.56 -13.23
N GLY A 222 31.86 22.49 -13.98
CA GLY A 222 32.37 21.14 -13.70
C GLY A 222 33.55 20.75 -14.60
N GLN A 223 34.32 19.74 -14.16
CA GLN A 223 35.42 19.18 -14.96
C GLN A 223 34.90 18.46 -16.22
N LYS A 224 33.62 18.11 -16.28
CA LYS A 224 32.90 17.61 -17.45
C LYS A 224 31.75 18.57 -17.76
N ALA A 225 31.48 18.81 -19.04
CA ALA A 225 30.41 19.70 -19.49
C ALA A 225 29.02 18.99 -19.53
N ALA A 226 28.98 17.69 -19.44
CA ALA A 226 27.77 16.91 -19.52
C ALA A 226 27.75 15.78 -18.47
N LEU A 227 26.57 15.47 -17.98
CA LEU A 227 26.30 14.44 -16.98
C LEU A 227 25.34 13.41 -17.56
N GLN A 228 25.75 12.14 -17.60
CA GLN A 228 24.84 11.03 -17.88
C GLN A 228 23.93 10.81 -16.65
N THR A 229 22.62 10.82 -16.88
CA THR A 229 21.66 10.50 -15.82
C THR A 229 21.30 9.00 -15.82
N VAL A 230 20.83 8.52 -14.68
CA VAL A 230 20.42 7.13 -14.50
C VAL A 230 19.09 7.04 -13.74
N LEU A 231 18.34 5.97 -13.97
CA LEU A 231 17.16 5.65 -13.17
C LEU A 231 17.59 4.96 -11.86
N VAL A 232 17.02 5.39 -10.76
CA VAL A 232 17.17 4.70 -9.48
C VAL A 232 16.16 3.59 -9.41
N GLY A 233 16.63 2.34 -9.42
CA GLY A 233 15.83 1.12 -9.47
C GLY A 233 15.42 0.70 -10.89
N GLN A 234 14.72 -0.41 -10.97
CA GLN A 234 14.14 -0.93 -12.22
C GLN A 234 12.64 -1.12 -12.03
N PRO A 235 11.84 -0.07 -12.20
CA PRO A 235 10.39 -0.20 -12.09
C PRO A 235 9.85 -1.13 -13.18
N THR A 236 8.86 -1.94 -12.80
CA THR A 236 8.18 -2.86 -13.70
C THR A 236 6.69 -2.60 -13.71
N TYR A 237 6.00 -3.11 -14.71
CA TYR A 237 4.55 -3.09 -14.77
C TYR A 237 4.01 -4.44 -15.24
N THR A 238 2.75 -4.73 -14.91
CA THR A 238 2.07 -5.92 -15.41
C THR A 238 1.52 -5.65 -16.80
N ALA A 239 1.98 -6.42 -17.77
CA ALA A 239 1.54 -6.40 -19.16
C ALA A 239 0.70 -7.64 -19.49
N ILE A 240 -0.16 -7.54 -20.52
CA ILE A 240 -0.81 -8.69 -21.15
C ILE A 240 0.15 -9.24 -22.19
N ARG A 241 0.41 -10.57 -22.15
CA ARG A 241 1.29 -11.25 -23.09
C ARG A 241 0.85 -11.04 -24.54
N GLY A 242 1.78 -10.72 -25.41
CA GLY A 242 1.52 -10.52 -26.84
C GLY A 242 0.75 -9.24 -27.17
N ARG A 243 0.48 -8.37 -26.21
CA ARG A 243 -0.16 -7.08 -26.44
C ARG A 243 0.86 -5.96 -26.32
N GLU A 244 0.88 -5.07 -27.32
CA GLU A 244 1.54 -3.77 -27.19
C GLU A 244 0.65 -2.82 -26.41
N GLU A 245 1.26 -2.12 -25.47
CA GLU A 245 0.56 -1.14 -24.64
C GLU A 245 1.13 0.24 -24.96
N GLY A 246 0.25 1.20 -25.27
CA GLY A 246 0.62 2.60 -25.48
C GLY A 246 1.08 3.26 -24.18
N ILE A 247 2.35 3.06 -23.81
CA ILE A 247 2.95 3.67 -22.64
C ILE A 247 3.62 4.97 -23.04
N THR A 248 3.26 6.04 -22.35
CA THR A 248 3.94 7.34 -22.46
C THR A 248 4.85 7.54 -21.26
N VAL A 249 6.01 8.16 -21.49
CA VAL A 249 6.96 8.51 -20.45
C VAL A 249 7.14 10.02 -20.40
N THR A 250 7.15 10.58 -19.19
CA THR A 250 7.40 11.99 -18.94
C THR A 250 8.51 12.12 -17.92
N VAL A 251 9.51 12.95 -18.25
CA VAL A 251 10.62 13.27 -17.36
C VAL A 251 10.38 14.66 -16.79
N TYR A 252 10.30 14.76 -15.47
CA TYR A 252 10.23 16.03 -14.74
C TYR A 252 11.59 16.29 -14.13
N LEU A 253 12.31 17.26 -14.68
CA LEU A 253 13.61 17.68 -14.17
C LEU A 253 13.45 18.78 -13.13
N ASN A 254 14.22 18.73 -12.05
CA ASN A 254 14.29 19.81 -11.08
C ASN A 254 14.87 21.09 -11.72
N ARG A 255 15.84 20.91 -12.64
CA ARG A 255 16.46 21.96 -13.48
C ARG A 255 16.92 21.35 -14.79
N GLY A 256 16.98 22.15 -15.86
CA GLY A 256 17.48 21.70 -17.15
C GLY A 256 19.01 21.54 -17.24
N PHE A 257 19.75 21.79 -16.15
CA PHE A 257 21.20 21.69 -16.03
C PHE A 257 21.63 21.51 -14.58
N CYS A 258 22.88 21.12 -14.35
CA CYS A 258 23.47 20.98 -13.01
C CYS A 258 24.61 22.01 -12.81
N TYR A 259 24.80 22.45 -11.56
CA TYR A 259 26.03 23.12 -11.13
C TYR A 259 26.96 22.10 -10.47
N ALA A 260 28.25 22.17 -10.81
CA ALA A 260 29.26 21.38 -10.11
C ALA A 260 29.59 21.99 -8.72
N PRO A 261 29.99 21.18 -7.74
CA PRO A 261 30.14 19.72 -7.83
C PRO A 261 28.81 19.00 -7.88
N VAL A 262 28.74 17.88 -8.62
CA VAL A 262 27.63 16.94 -8.65
C VAL A 262 28.09 15.64 -8.04
N GLU A 263 27.26 15.01 -7.20
CA GLU A 263 27.57 13.70 -6.58
C GLU A 263 26.79 12.58 -7.30
N ALA A 264 27.43 11.44 -7.51
CA ALA A 264 26.76 10.27 -8.05
C ALA A 264 25.55 9.88 -7.16
N GLY A 265 24.40 9.56 -7.79
CA GLY A 265 23.16 9.28 -7.06
C GLY A 265 22.36 10.51 -6.62
N GLN A 266 22.88 11.73 -6.80
CA GLN A 266 22.15 12.96 -6.49
C GLN A 266 20.83 13.01 -7.28
N PRO A 267 19.65 13.20 -6.62
CA PRO A 267 18.37 13.30 -7.31
C PRO A 267 18.28 14.53 -8.20
N LEU A 268 17.95 14.34 -9.48
CA LEU A 268 17.87 15.39 -10.49
C LEU A 268 16.44 15.60 -11.00
N GLY A 269 15.57 14.62 -10.78
CA GLY A 269 14.20 14.69 -11.25
C GLY A 269 13.42 13.42 -10.98
N GLN A 270 12.24 13.33 -11.58
CA GLN A 270 11.35 12.21 -11.52
C GLN A 270 10.92 11.77 -12.91
N VAL A 271 10.80 10.48 -13.12
CA VAL A 271 10.24 9.88 -14.34
C VAL A 271 8.90 9.27 -14.01
N VAL A 272 7.91 9.50 -14.86
CA VAL A 272 6.54 8.99 -14.71
C VAL A 272 6.13 8.28 -15.99
N TRP A 273 5.77 7.01 -15.89
CA TRP A 273 5.17 6.23 -16.98
C TRP A 273 3.67 6.17 -16.80
N ARG A 274 2.95 6.36 -17.91
CA ARG A 274 1.48 6.35 -17.94
C ARG A 274 0.96 5.43 -19.03
N ARG A 275 -0.21 4.85 -18.77
CA ARG A 275 -1.04 4.17 -19.75
C ARG A 275 -2.39 4.88 -19.79
N GLY A 276 -2.63 5.70 -20.82
CA GLY A 276 -3.69 6.70 -20.79
C GLY A 276 -3.48 7.66 -19.62
N ASP A 277 -4.52 7.90 -18.84
CA ASP A 277 -4.48 8.78 -17.67
C ASP A 277 -3.90 8.12 -16.40
N HIS A 278 -3.63 6.80 -16.44
CA HIS A 278 -3.18 6.06 -15.27
C HIS A 278 -1.66 6.02 -15.16
N VAL A 279 -1.12 6.43 -14.01
CA VAL A 279 0.29 6.22 -13.67
C VAL A 279 0.52 4.73 -13.39
N ILE A 280 1.43 4.12 -14.14
CA ILE A 280 1.80 2.70 -14.02
C ILE A 280 3.17 2.50 -13.37
N GLY A 281 3.98 3.56 -13.27
CA GLY A 281 5.25 3.53 -12.57
C GLY A 281 5.89 4.90 -12.44
N THR A 282 6.74 5.05 -11.44
CA THR A 282 7.57 6.23 -11.20
C THR A 282 8.96 5.80 -10.79
N ALA A 283 9.97 6.59 -11.12
CA ALA A 283 11.34 6.40 -10.65
C ALA A 283 12.02 7.75 -10.44
N VAL A 284 13.04 7.77 -9.60
CA VAL A 284 13.92 8.94 -9.45
C VAL A 284 14.96 8.92 -10.58
N LEU A 285 15.14 10.06 -11.22
CA LEU A 285 16.26 10.30 -12.12
C LEU A 285 17.41 10.91 -11.31
N ALA A 286 18.58 10.29 -11.36
CA ALA A 286 19.73 10.69 -10.57
C ALA A 286 21.00 10.87 -11.42
N ALA A 287 22.03 11.50 -10.85
CA ALA A 287 23.35 11.62 -11.44
C ALA A 287 24.00 10.22 -11.55
N GLY A 288 24.46 9.85 -12.74
CA GLY A 288 25.12 8.57 -12.99
C GLY A 288 26.57 8.52 -12.52
N GLU A 289 27.19 9.70 -12.35
CA GLU A 289 28.58 9.85 -11.90
C GLU A 289 28.77 11.14 -11.09
N SER A 290 29.88 11.22 -10.36
CA SER A 290 30.29 12.45 -9.70
C SER A 290 31.09 13.32 -10.65
N ILE A 291 30.81 14.63 -10.67
CA ILE A 291 31.55 15.61 -11.44
C ILE A 291 32.07 16.70 -10.50
N PRO A 292 33.38 16.75 -10.20
CA PRO A 292 33.98 17.78 -9.38
C PRO A 292 33.86 19.18 -10.04
N ALA A 293 33.88 20.22 -9.24
CA ALA A 293 33.99 21.59 -9.74
C ALA A 293 35.34 21.81 -10.43
N LEU A 294 35.35 22.66 -11.42
CA LEU A 294 36.63 23.20 -11.96
C LEU A 294 37.36 23.92 -10.82
N GLU A 295 38.65 23.63 -10.67
CA GLU A 295 39.48 24.44 -9.79
C GLU A 295 39.43 25.88 -10.25
N SER A 296 39.00 26.82 -9.40
CA SER A 296 39.11 28.23 -9.68
C SER A 296 40.60 28.58 -9.68
N HIS A 297 41.17 28.86 -10.85
CA HIS A 297 42.47 29.49 -10.88
C HIS A 297 42.34 30.81 -10.12
N ARG A 298 42.95 30.87 -8.93
CA ARG A 298 43.09 32.15 -8.25
C ARG A 298 43.73 33.14 -9.26
N PRO A 299 43.12 34.29 -9.49
CA PRO A 299 43.67 35.29 -10.40
C PRO A 299 45.12 35.56 -9.99
N TRP A 300 46.02 35.70 -10.96
CA TRP A 300 47.47 35.85 -10.75
C TRP A 300 47.82 36.97 -9.74
N TRP A 301 46.98 37.99 -9.61
CA TRP A 301 47.16 39.11 -8.68
C TRP A 301 46.90 38.68 -7.19
N GLN A 302 46.18 37.63 -6.88
CA GLN A 302 46.06 37.09 -5.51
C GLN A 302 47.31 36.31 -5.05
N LYS A 303 48.24 35.97 -5.99
CA LYS A 303 49.53 35.35 -5.67
C LYS A 303 50.58 36.41 -5.28
N LEU A 304 50.27 37.71 -5.43
CA LEU A 304 51.21 38.82 -5.11
C LEU A 304 51.00 39.40 -3.70
N TYR A 305 49.96 38.97 -2.97
CA TYR A 305 49.61 39.51 -1.65
C TYR A 305 49.37 38.39 -0.60
N GLY A 306 49.90 37.18 -0.82
CA GLY A 306 49.88 36.08 0.13
C GLY A 306 51.23 35.72 0.68
#